data_be1c97ac0302138812dda209f04f35a4
#
_entry.id   be1c97ac0302138812dda209f04f35a4
#
_cell.length_a   1.000
_cell.length_b   1.000
_cell.length_c   1.000
_cell.angle_alpha   90.00
_cell.angle_beta   90.00
_cell.angle_gamma   90.00
#
_symmetry.space_group_name_H-M   'P 1'
#
loop_
_entity.id
_entity.type
_entity.pdbx_description
1 polymer ?
#
loop_
_entity_poly.entity_id
_entity_poly.type
_entity_poly.pdbx_seq_one_letter_code
_entity_poly.pdbx_strand_id
1 'polypeptide(L)'
;MKTKIIAIDQSTSATKAMLFNDACELLYRVNIPHHQIYPHAGWVEHDAVEIYQNMLKAISCVLEQDDNKEESTYSLAITNQRETVVVWDKYTGQPIYNAVVWQCMRGASICQALKDKGYSELVREKTGLLIDPYFSASGVKWILDNVDGARQKAENGSLLMGTIDSWLIWKLTEGKVHATDYTNASRTLLFNIHTLQWDDELLKLFTIPASMMPRLLPCDSVFGETTLEGLF
;
A
#
# COMPACT_ATOMS: atom_id res chain seq x y z
N MET A 1 23.47 -7.97 21.89
CA MET A 1 22.41 -7.06 21.41
C MET A 1 21.07 -7.77 21.57
N LYS A 2 20.08 -7.11 22.11
CA LYS A 2 18.71 -7.65 22.23
C LYS A 2 17.96 -7.41 20.92
N THR A 3 17.27 -8.42 20.40
CA THR A 3 16.42 -8.24 19.21
C THR A 3 15.04 -7.78 19.65
N LYS A 4 14.52 -6.72 19.07
CA LYS A 4 13.18 -6.20 19.31
C LYS A 4 12.41 -6.09 18.00
N ILE A 5 11.08 -6.10 18.08
CA ILE A 5 10.21 -5.99 16.92
C ILE A 5 9.36 -4.73 17.08
N ILE A 6 9.41 -3.87 16.08
CA ILE A 6 8.46 -2.76 15.91
C ILE A 6 7.39 -3.24 14.93
N ALA A 7 6.18 -3.44 15.41
CA ALA A 7 5.05 -3.82 14.56
C ALA A 7 4.19 -2.58 14.27
N ILE A 8 3.98 -2.31 12.98
CA ILE A 8 3.12 -1.23 12.49
C ILE A 8 1.79 -1.82 12.03
N ASP A 9 0.70 -1.32 12.61
CA ASP A 9 -0.67 -1.53 12.11
C ASP A 9 -1.18 -0.21 11.51
N GLN A 10 -1.05 -0.08 10.19
CA GLN A 10 -1.56 1.07 9.47
C GLN A 10 -3.01 0.79 9.06
N SER A 11 -3.96 1.13 9.89
CA SER A 11 -5.40 0.91 9.67
C SER A 11 -6.07 2.11 8.97
N THR A 12 -7.36 1.98 8.62
CA THR A 12 -8.13 3.03 7.93
C THR A 12 -8.21 4.33 8.73
N SER A 13 -8.22 4.29 10.05
CA SER A 13 -8.42 5.49 10.89
C SER A 13 -7.17 5.98 11.60
N ALA A 14 -6.12 5.14 11.69
CA ALA A 14 -4.94 5.46 12.48
C ALA A 14 -3.75 4.58 12.09
N THR A 15 -2.55 5.03 12.44
CA THR A 15 -1.33 4.22 12.45
C THR A 15 -0.96 3.90 13.88
N LYS A 16 -0.77 2.62 14.19
CA LYS A 16 -0.27 2.15 15.48
C LYS A 16 1.16 1.64 15.33
N ALA A 17 2.01 1.98 16.28
CA ALA A 17 3.29 1.33 16.47
C ALA A 17 3.29 0.59 17.81
N MET A 18 3.82 -0.62 17.79
CA MET A 18 3.93 -1.50 18.96
C MET A 18 5.35 -2.03 19.03
N LEU A 19 5.99 -1.90 20.19
CA LEU A 19 7.31 -2.44 20.48
C LEU A 19 7.20 -3.72 21.27
N PHE A 20 7.81 -4.79 20.76
CA PHE A 20 7.88 -6.09 21.42
C PHE A 20 9.33 -6.46 21.72
N ASN A 21 9.54 -7.21 22.82
CA ASN A 21 10.82 -7.85 23.12
C ASN A 21 10.95 -9.19 22.38
N ASP A 22 12.07 -9.89 22.59
CA ASP A 22 12.38 -11.20 22.02
C ASP A 22 11.47 -12.34 22.54
N ALA A 23 10.79 -12.15 23.67
CA ALA A 23 9.76 -13.06 24.18
C ALA A 23 8.35 -12.76 23.61
N CYS A 24 8.23 -11.85 22.63
CA CYS A 24 6.97 -11.37 22.07
C CYS A 24 6.04 -10.69 23.09
N GLU A 25 6.59 -10.14 24.17
CA GLU A 25 5.83 -9.33 25.13
C GLU A 25 5.73 -7.90 24.64
N LEU A 26 4.53 -7.32 24.68
CA LEU A 26 4.29 -5.93 24.32
C LEU A 26 4.90 -5.01 25.38
N LEU A 27 5.87 -4.19 24.99
CA LEU A 27 6.51 -3.20 25.85
C LEU A 27 5.78 -1.86 25.80
N TYR A 28 5.57 -1.33 24.60
CA TYR A 28 4.96 -0.01 24.36
C TYR A 28 4.04 -0.03 23.17
N ARG A 29 3.07 0.87 23.15
CA ARG A 29 2.22 1.11 21.98
C ARG A 29 1.84 2.57 21.88
N VAL A 30 1.74 3.05 20.64
CA VAL A 30 1.28 4.40 20.30
C VAL A 30 0.24 4.29 19.18
N ASN A 31 -0.76 5.17 19.18
CA ASN A 31 -1.77 5.26 18.15
C ASN A 31 -1.89 6.71 17.69
N ILE A 32 -1.69 6.96 16.40
CA ILE A 32 -1.77 8.28 15.78
C ILE A 32 -2.87 8.26 14.72
N PRO A 33 -3.98 8.99 14.92
CA PRO A 33 -5.04 9.10 13.92
C PRO A 33 -4.55 9.90 12.72
N HIS A 34 -5.17 9.67 11.56
CA HIS A 34 -5.00 10.47 10.35
C HIS A 34 -6.35 10.97 9.81
N HIS A 35 -6.28 12.02 8.98
CA HIS A 35 -7.46 12.65 8.45
C HIS A 35 -8.15 11.77 7.40
N GLN A 36 -9.48 11.80 7.44
CA GLN A 36 -10.32 11.21 6.42
C GLN A 36 -10.78 12.32 5.49
N ILE A 37 -10.59 12.16 4.18
CA ILE A 37 -10.95 13.15 3.17
C ILE A 37 -12.14 12.63 2.38
N TYR A 38 -13.22 13.42 2.32
CA TYR A 38 -14.48 13.08 1.64
C TYR A 38 -14.81 14.15 0.58
N PRO A 39 -14.14 14.16 -0.59
CA PRO A 39 -14.30 15.22 -1.58
C PRO A 39 -15.67 15.24 -2.25
N HIS A 40 -16.32 14.08 -2.36
CA HIS A 40 -17.66 13.90 -2.91
C HIS A 40 -18.43 12.79 -2.18
N ALA A 41 -19.74 12.74 -2.37
CA ALA A 41 -20.56 11.66 -1.81
C ALA A 41 -20.05 10.27 -2.29
N GLY A 42 -19.78 9.38 -1.36
CA GLY A 42 -19.24 8.05 -1.63
C GLY A 42 -17.76 7.98 -2.01
N TRP A 43 -17.03 9.12 -1.97
CA TRP A 43 -15.58 9.13 -2.18
C TRP A 43 -14.86 9.23 -0.84
N VAL A 44 -13.80 8.42 -0.70
CA VAL A 44 -12.97 8.39 0.50
C VAL A 44 -11.51 8.38 0.08
N GLU A 45 -10.74 9.30 0.65
CA GLU A 45 -9.32 9.48 0.36
C GLU A 45 -8.51 9.66 1.64
N HIS A 46 -7.22 9.33 1.56
CA HIS A 46 -6.24 9.67 2.57
C HIS A 46 -5.05 10.39 1.94
N ASP A 47 -4.40 11.26 2.72
CA ASP A 47 -3.09 11.79 2.36
C ASP A 47 -2.02 10.71 2.64
N ALA A 48 -1.41 10.18 1.56
CA ALA A 48 -0.38 9.16 1.68
C ALA A 48 0.90 9.68 2.36
N VAL A 49 1.17 10.98 2.28
CA VAL A 49 2.32 11.60 2.95
C VAL A 49 2.05 11.68 4.45
N GLU A 50 0.84 12.08 4.86
CA GLU A 50 0.44 12.05 6.28
C GLU A 50 0.54 10.65 6.87
N ILE A 51 0.09 9.61 6.15
CA ILE A 51 0.21 8.22 6.59
C ILE A 51 1.67 7.86 6.89
N TYR A 52 2.59 8.21 5.99
CA TYR A 52 4.02 7.95 6.18
C TYR A 52 4.59 8.73 7.36
N GLN A 53 4.29 10.01 7.48
CA GLN A 53 4.74 10.85 8.59
C GLN A 53 4.21 10.36 9.94
N ASN A 54 2.95 9.95 10.00
CA ASN A 54 2.35 9.39 11.21
C ASN A 54 3.00 8.05 11.60
N MET A 55 3.42 7.25 10.63
CA MET A 55 4.18 6.02 10.90
C MET A 55 5.54 6.35 11.51
N LEU A 56 6.31 7.26 10.93
CA LEU A 56 7.61 7.68 11.49
C LEU A 56 7.46 8.26 12.90
N LYS A 57 6.47 9.11 13.11
CA LYS A 57 6.16 9.67 14.43
C LYS A 57 5.79 8.59 15.44
N ALA A 58 4.96 7.61 15.06
CA ALA A 58 4.59 6.52 15.94
C ALA A 58 5.79 5.65 16.31
N ILE A 59 6.70 5.38 15.35
CA ILE A 59 7.96 4.67 15.59
C ILE A 59 8.85 5.47 16.54
N SER A 60 9.05 6.77 16.31
CA SER A 60 9.83 7.64 17.21
C SER A 60 9.32 7.57 18.65
N CYS A 61 8.00 7.70 18.82
CA CYS A 61 7.38 7.65 20.15
C CYS A 61 7.62 6.31 20.89
N VAL A 62 7.60 5.16 20.21
CA VAL A 62 7.88 3.87 20.88
C VAL A 62 9.37 3.67 21.14
N LEU A 63 10.25 4.22 20.29
CA LEU A 63 11.69 4.18 20.49
C LEU A 63 12.16 5.09 21.63
N GLU A 64 11.50 6.23 21.85
CA GLU A 64 11.79 7.15 22.96
C GLU A 64 11.45 6.51 24.34
N GLN A 65 10.56 5.53 24.36
CA GLN A 65 10.20 4.77 25.57
C GLN A 65 11.12 3.56 25.81
N ASP A 66 12.08 3.31 24.91
CA ASP A 66 12.99 2.17 25.02
C ASP A 66 14.29 2.57 25.72
N ASP A 67 14.38 2.31 27.01
CA ASP A 67 15.57 2.60 27.84
C ASP A 67 16.85 1.88 27.35
N ASN A 68 16.73 0.84 26.51
CA ASN A 68 17.87 0.06 25.99
C ASN A 68 18.05 0.23 24.47
N LYS A 69 17.66 1.36 23.93
CA LYS A 69 17.69 1.63 22.48
C LYS A 69 19.07 1.37 21.86
N GLU A 70 20.13 1.85 22.48
CA GLU A 70 21.51 1.74 21.95
C GLU A 70 22.06 0.31 21.94
N GLU A 71 21.50 -0.59 22.75
CA GLU A 71 21.90 -2.00 22.85
C GLU A 71 21.02 -2.95 22.01
N SER A 72 20.04 -2.40 21.30
CA SER A 72 19.01 -3.17 20.61
C SER A 72 19.17 -3.15 19.09
N THR A 73 18.81 -4.26 18.46
CA THR A 73 18.59 -4.35 17.02
C THR A 73 17.08 -4.48 16.78
N TYR A 74 16.56 -3.73 15.81
CA TYR A 74 15.11 -3.73 15.55
C TYR A 74 14.79 -4.39 14.21
N SER A 75 13.72 -5.18 14.21
CA SER A 75 13.03 -5.62 13.01
C SER A 75 11.73 -4.85 12.89
N LEU A 76 11.43 -4.31 11.70
CA LEU A 76 10.19 -3.61 11.42
C LEU A 76 9.25 -4.54 10.66
N ALA A 77 8.04 -4.76 11.18
CA ALA A 77 6.97 -5.48 10.53
C ALA A 77 5.79 -4.54 10.26
N ILE A 78 5.19 -4.64 9.06
CA ILE A 78 4.10 -3.76 8.64
C ILE A 78 2.89 -4.60 8.28
N THR A 79 1.73 -4.24 8.85
CA THR A 79 0.41 -4.60 8.32
C THR A 79 -0.35 -3.31 8.01
N ASN A 80 -1.29 -3.37 7.07
CA ASN A 80 -1.93 -2.18 6.53
C ASN A 80 -3.41 -2.39 6.21
N GLN A 81 -4.12 -1.27 6.02
CA GLN A 81 -5.42 -1.27 5.35
C GLN A 81 -5.22 -1.76 3.92
N ARG A 82 -5.65 -2.99 3.65
CA ARG A 82 -5.54 -3.58 2.31
C ARG A 82 -6.40 -2.82 1.32
N GLU A 83 -6.21 -3.06 0.03
CA GLU A 83 -6.94 -2.49 -1.11
C GLU A 83 -6.74 -0.98 -1.33
N THR A 84 -6.52 -0.18 -0.27
CA THR A 84 -6.22 1.26 -0.40
C THR A 84 -4.96 1.45 -1.22
N VAL A 85 -5.03 2.26 -2.27
CA VAL A 85 -4.00 2.37 -3.29
C VAL A 85 -3.43 3.77 -3.40
N VAL A 86 -2.12 3.83 -3.63
CA VAL A 86 -1.35 5.04 -3.93
C VAL A 86 -0.75 4.92 -5.31
N VAL A 87 -0.73 6.02 -6.07
CA VAL A 87 0.03 6.18 -7.32
C VAL A 87 0.99 7.34 -7.14
N TRP A 88 2.28 7.13 -7.41
CA TRP A 88 3.31 8.16 -7.21
C TRP A 88 4.30 8.22 -8.35
N ASP A 89 4.93 9.37 -8.49
CA ASP A 89 6.01 9.60 -9.44
C ASP A 89 7.32 9.05 -8.86
N LYS A 90 7.95 8.10 -9.57
CA LYS A 90 9.15 7.40 -9.07
C LYS A 90 10.41 8.28 -8.96
N TYR A 91 10.43 9.40 -9.64
CA TYR A 91 11.58 10.31 -9.64
C TYR A 91 11.50 11.36 -8.54
N THR A 92 10.27 11.85 -8.28
CA THR A 92 10.04 12.85 -7.24
C THR A 92 9.66 12.26 -5.90
N GLY A 93 9.16 11.02 -5.91
CA GLY A 93 8.64 10.36 -4.71
C GLY A 93 7.36 10.99 -4.19
N GLN A 94 6.64 11.74 -5.02
CA GLN A 94 5.40 12.40 -4.63
C GLN A 94 4.19 11.64 -5.16
N PRO A 95 3.16 11.40 -4.33
CA PRO A 95 1.87 10.93 -4.83
C PRO A 95 1.31 11.92 -5.85
N ILE A 96 0.79 11.40 -6.97
CA ILE A 96 0.15 12.25 -7.99
C ILE A 96 -1.31 12.57 -7.65
N TYR A 97 -1.86 11.85 -6.68
CA TYR A 97 -3.21 12.00 -6.15
C TYR A 97 -3.25 11.42 -4.73
N ASN A 98 -4.28 11.80 -3.95
CA ASN A 98 -4.53 11.17 -2.64
C ASN A 98 -4.70 9.65 -2.77
N ALA A 99 -4.37 8.91 -1.73
CA ALA A 99 -4.66 7.49 -1.67
C ALA A 99 -6.17 7.23 -1.80
N VAL A 100 -6.56 6.39 -2.74
CA VAL A 100 -7.97 5.99 -2.91
C VAL A 100 -8.25 4.85 -1.94
N VAL A 101 -9.14 5.12 -0.97
CA VAL A 101 -9.45 4.18 0.11
C VAL A 101 -10.40 3.08 -0.36
N TRP A 102 -10.28 1.89 0.20
CA TRP A 102 -11.10 0.71 -0.12
C TRP A 102 -12.63 0.95 -0.05
N GLN A 103 -13.07 1.93 0.75
CA GLN A 103 -14.48 2.32 0.88
C GLN A 103 -14.97 3.22 -0.28
N CYS A 104 -14.05 3.68 -1.13
CA CYS A 104 -14.36 4.67 -2.15
C CYS A 104 -15.11 4.07 -3.34
N MET A 105 -16.23 4.67 -3.69
CA MET A 105 -17.13 4.22 -4.77
C MET A 105 -16.84 4.83 -6.15
N ARG A 106 -15.75 5.64 -6.30
CA ARG A 106 -15.44 6.31 -7.59
C ARG A 106 -15.21 5.34 -8.75
N GLY A 107 -14.76 4.12 -8.47
CA GLY A 107 -14.55 3.05 -9.44
C GLY A 107 -15.83 2.30 -9.87
N ALA A 108 -16.99 2.63 -9.29
CA ALA A 108 -18.22 1.84 -9.51
C ALA A 108 -18.64 1.74 -10.98
N SER A 109 -18.56 2.84 -11.74
CA SER A 109 -18.89 2.85 -13.18
C SER A 109 -17.90 2.01 -14.01
N ILE A 110 -16.62 2.02 -13.64
CA ILE A 110 -15.59 1.19 -14.27
C ILE A 110 -15.92 -0.29 -14.04
N CYS A 111 -16.21 -0.66 -12.80
CA CYS A 111 -16.58 -2.03 -12.44
C CYS A 111 -17.86 -2.48 -13.14
N GLN A 112 -18.89 -1.62 -13.22
CA GLN A 112 -20.13 -1.95 -13.92
C GLN A 112 -19.90 -2.18 -15.40
N ALA A 113 -19.14 -1.31 -16.07
CA ALA A 113 -18.81 -1.46 -17.48
C ALA A 113 -18.07 -2.78 -17.80
N LEU A 114 -17.24 -3.28 -16.88
CA LEU A 114 -16.57 -4.57 -17.03
C LEU A 114 -17.55 -5.75 -16.84
N LYS A 115 -18.47 -5.66 -15.88
CA LYS A 115 -19.52 -6.65 -15.68
C LYS A 115 -20.44 -6.76 -16.91
N ASP A 116 -20.85 -5.62 -17.46
CA ASP A 116 -21.73 -5.56 -18.65
C ASP A 116 -21.05 -6.16 -19.89
N LYS A 117 -19.71 -6.11 -19.95
CA LYS A 117 -18.91 -6.76 -21.00
C LYS A 117 -18.67 -8.26 -20.75
N GLY A 118 -19.17 -8.83 -19.66
CA GLY A 118 -19.10 -10.26 -19.38
C GLY A 118 -17.80 -10.75 -18.73
N TYR A 119 -16.96 -9.85 -18.17
CA TYR A 119 -15.66 -10.24 -17.60
C TYR A 119 -15.73 -10.83 -16.18
N SER A 120 -16.92 -11.01 -15.59
CA SER A 120 -17.09 -11.45 -14.21
C SER A 120 -16.47 -12.82 -13.93
N GLU A 121 -16.68 -13.80 -14.82
CA GLU A 121 -16.11 -15.16 -14.64
C GLU A 121 -14.60 -15.15 -14.80
N LEU A 122 -14.05 -14.46 -15.81
CA LEU A 122 -12.61 -14.33 -16.01
C LEU A 122 -11.90 -13.79 -14.78
N VAL A 123 -12.44 -12.69 -14.22
CA VAL A 123 -11.86 -12.06 -13.02
C VAL A 123 -11.96 -12.98 -11.82
N ARG A 124 -13.12 -13.63 -11.62
CA ARG A 124 -13.33 -14.54 -10.51
C ARG A 124 -12.43 -15.78 -10.59
N GLU A 125 -12.26 -16.36 -11.75
CA GLU A 125 -11.37 -17.52 -11.95
C GLU A 125 -9.93 -17.17 -11.57
N LYS A 126 -9.41 -16.04 -12.06
CA LYS A 126 -8.01 -15.64 -11.87
C LYS A 126 -7.71 -15.12 -10.47
N THR A 127 -8.67 -14.42 -9.85
CA THR A 127 -8.42 -13.68 -8.58
C THR A 127 -9.16 -14.24 -7.38
N GLY A 128 -10.20 -15.08 -7.59
CA GLY A 128 -11.12 -15.49 -6.53
C GLY A 128 -12.10 -14.38 -6.09
N LEU A 129 -12.04 -13.20 -6.70
CA LEU A 129 -12.77 -12.00 -6.30
C LEU A 129 -13.90 -11.66 -7.30
N LEU A 130 -14.87 -10.90 -6.84
CA LEU A 130 -15.86 -10.26 -7.71
C LEU A 130 -15.33 -8.91 -8.23
N ILE A 131 -15.79 -8.46 -9.39
CA ILE A 131 -15.50 -7.10 -9.86
C ILE A 131 -16.24 -6.11 -8.97
N ASP A 132 -15.49 -5.36 -8.15
CA ASP A 132 -16.05 -4.42 -7.17
C ASP A 132 -15.11 -3.23 -6.98
N PRO A 133 -15.62 -1.98 -6.79
CA PRO A 133 -14.79 -0.81 -6.52
C PRO A 133 -14.02 -0.89 -5.19
N TYR A 134 -14.38 -1.81 -4.31
CA TYR A 134 -13.66 -2.14 -3.09
C TYR A 134 -12.17 -2.44 -3.34
N PHE A 135 -11.84 -3.07 -4.48
CA PHE A 135 -10.48 -3.50 -4.82
C PHE A 135 -9.69 -2.45 -5.60
N SER A 136 -8.37 -2.48 -5.47
CA SER A 136 -7.44 -1.43 -5.92
C SER A 136 -7.53 -1.05 -7.40
N ALA A 137 -7.73 -2.02 -8.30
CA ALA A 137 -7.60 -1.82 -9.76
C ALA A 137 -8.48 -0.68 -10.30
N SER A 138 -9.74 -0.60 -9.83
CA SER A 138 -10.65 0.45 -10.28
C SER A 138 -10.23 1.85 -9.82
N GLY A 139 -9.64 1.96 -8.62
CA GLY A 139 -9.08 3.20 -8.10
C GLY A 139 -7.86 3.66 -8.90
N VAL A 140 -6.94 2.74 -9.21
CA VAL A 140 -5.78 3.04 -10.07
C VAL A 140 -6.23 3.50 -11.45
N LYS A 141 -7.12 2.73 -12.09
CA LYS A 141 -7.65 3.10 -13.41
C LYS A 141 -8.30 4.48 -13.37
N TRP A 142 -9.08 4.78 -12.34
CA TRP A 142 -9.70 6.09 -12.18
C TRP A 142 -8.64 7.20 -12.10
N ILE A 143 -7.59 7.04 -11.29
CA ILE A 143 -6.49 8.03 -11.19
C ILE A 143 -5.86 8.24 -12.56
N LEU A 144 -5.51 7.18 -13.28
CA LEU A 144 -4.87 7.28 -14.59
C LEU A 144 -5.74 7.96 -15.65
N ASP A 145 -7.06 7.82 -15.56
CA ASP A 145 -8.01 8.38 -16.53
C ASP A 145 -8.45 9.82 -16.19
N ASN A 146 -8.30 10.29 -14.93
CA ASN A 146 -8.85 11.56 -14.48
C ASN A 146 -7.81 12.57 -13.96
N VAL A 147 -6.59 12.14 -13.64
CA VAL A 147 -5.53 13.06 -13.22
C VAL A 147 -4.71 13.47 -14.45
N ASP A 148 -4.56 14.78 -14.64
CA ASP A 148 -3.89 15.35 -15.80
C ASP A 148 -2.47 14.80 -16.00
N GLY A 149 -2.21 14.28 -17.20
CA GLY A 149 -0.93 13.70 -17.58
C GLY A 149 -0.60 12.34 -16.94
N ALA A 150 -1.45 11.81 -16.03
CA ALA A 150 -1.17 10.55 -15.35
C ALA A 150 -1.06 9.37 -16.31
N ARG A 151 -1.96 9.26 -17.29
CA ARG A 151 -1.94 8.19 -18.31
C ARG A 151 -0.61 8.18 -19.07
N GLN A 152 -0.18 9.33 -19.58
CA GLN A 152 1.08 9.45 -20.33
C GLN A 152 2.30 9.13 -19.46
N LYS A 153 2.30 9.58 -18.20
CA LYS A 153 3.37 9.27 -17.23
C LYS A 153 3.41 7.77 -16.87
N ALA A 154 2.26 7.11 -16.80
CA ALA A 154 2.19 5.67 -16.56
C ALA A 154 2.76 4.88 -17.76
N GLU A 155 2.36 5.24 -18.98
CA GLU A 155 2.80 4.59 -20.21
C GLU A 155 4.30 4.75 -20.47
N ASN A 156 4.90 5.90 -20.13
CA ASN A 156 6.35 6.11 -20.22
C ASN A 156 7.14 5.55 -19.03
N GLY A 157 6.46 4.86 -18.08
CA GLY A 157 7.09 4.19 -16.95
C GLY A 157 7.58 5.13 -15.85
N SER A 158 7.04 6.36 -15.75
CA SER A 158 7.40 7.33 -14.69
C SER A 158 6.61 7.13 -13.40
N LEU A 159 5.48 6.40 -13.43
CA LEU A 159 4.66 6.17 -12.26
C LEU A 159 4.85 4.76 -11.70
N LEU A 160 4.72 4.68 -10.39
CA LEU A 160 4.57 3.45 -9.63
C LEU A 160 3.20 3.43 -8.94
N MET A 161 2.68 2.24 -8.66
CA MET A 161 1.48 2.06 -7.85
C MET A 161 1.72 1.00 -6.77
N GLY A 162 0.95 1.06 -5.72
CA GLY A 162 0.95 0.02 -4.71
C GLY A 162 -0.13 0.22 -3.68
N THR A 163 -0.40 -0.82 -2.92
CA THR A 163 -1.12 -0.73 -1.67
C THR A 163 -0.25 -0.01 -0.63
N ILE A 164 -0.80 0.29 0.53
CA ILE A 164 -0.11 1.12 1.53
C ILE A 164 1.23 0.50 1.97
N ASP A 165 1.35 -0.82 2.06
CA ASP A 165 2.61 -1.52 2.32
C ASP A 165 3.70 -1.15 1.30
N SER A 166 3.39 -1.21 0.00
CA SER A 166 4.34 -0.85 -1.07
C SER A 166 4.80 0.59 -0.97
N TRP A 167 3.88 1.51 -0.69
CA TRP A 167 4.18 2.91 -0.47
C TRP A 167 5.13 3.11 0.71
N LEU A 168 4.82 2.48 1.85
CA LEU A 168 5.64 2.58 3.06
C LEU A 168 7.02 1.96 2.87
N ILE A 169 7.11 0.77 2.26
CA ILE A 169 8.38 0.10 1.95
C ILE A 169 9.22 0.98 1.02
N TRP A 170 8.61 1.53 -0.04
CA TRP A 170 9.31 2.40 -0.98
C TRP A 170 9.87 3.65 -0.30
N LYS A 171 9.09 4.30 0.56
CA LYS A 171 9.53 5.46 1.35
C LYS A 171 10.64 5.10 2.35
N LEU A 172 10.47 4.03 3.12
CA LEU A 172 11.42 3.55 4.12
C LEU A 172 12.77 3.16 3.53
N THR A 173 12.77 2.68 2.30
CA THR A 173 13.98 2.27 1.57
C THR A 173 14.53 3.35 0.64
N GLU A 174 14.06 4.60 0.77
CA GLU A 174 14.52 5.74 -0.04
C GLU A 174 14.37 5.48 -1.56
N GLY A 175 13.29 4.83 -1.96
CA GLY A 175 13.01 4.48 -3.35
C GLY A 175 13.76 3.26 -3.91
N LYS A 176 14.54 2.56 -3.08
CA LYS A 176 15.35 1.40 -3.53
C LYS A 176 14.50 0.14 -3.74
N VAL A 177 13.40 -0.01 -2.99
CA VAL A 177 12.55 -1.20 -3.03
C VAL A 177 11.11 -0.82 -3.33
N HIS A 178 10.60 -1.32 -4.45
CA HIS A 178 9.19 -1.28 -4.82
C HIS A 178 8.65 -2.72 -4.81
N ALA A 179 8.02 -3.11 -3.73
CA ALA A 179 7.57 -4.48 -3.49
C ALA A 179 6.28 -4.52 -2.67
N THR A 180 5.56 -5.63 -2.78
CA THR A 180 4.38 -5.98 -1.98
C THR A 180 4.39 -7.47 -1.68
N ASP A 181 3.55 -7.91 -0.74
CA ASP A 181 3.35 -9.31 -0.47
C ASP A 181 2.15 -9.91 -1.24
N TYR A 182 2.08 -11.25 -1.28
CA TYR A 182 0.97 -11.95 -1.94
C TYR A 182 -0.39 -11.63 -1.30
N THR A 183 -0.45 -11.33 0.00
CA THR A 183 -1.72 -11.07 0.69
C THR A 183 -2.30 -9.70 0.33
N ASN A 184 -1.46 -8.69 0.13
CA ASN A 184 -1.87 -7.39 -0.41
C ASN A 184 -2.15 -7.48 -1.93
N ALA A 185 -1.26 -8.13 -2.69
CA ALA A 185 -1.43 -8.30 -4.13
C ALA A 185 -2.75 -8.98 -4.49
N SER A 186 -3.14 -10.03 -3.75
CA SER A 186 -4.38 -10.76 -3.97
C SER A 186 -5.66 -9.92 -3.81
N ARG A 187 -5.55 -8.69 -3.24
CA ARG A 187 -6.68 -7.78 -3.03
C ARG A 187 -6.78 -6.67 -4.07
N THR A 188 -6.04 -6.77 -5.17
CA THR A 188 -5.96 -5.70 -6.16
C THR A 188 -6.85 -5.87 -7.39
N LEU A 189 -7.40 -7.07 -7.67
CA LEU A 189 -7.99 -7.53 -8.94
C LEU A 189 -6.96 -7.64 -10.09
N LEU A 190 -5.67 -7.60 -9.82
CA LEU A 190 -4.61 -7.64 -10.82
C LEU A 190 -3.70 -8.87 -10.67
N PHE A 191 -3.85 -9.59 -9.56
CA PHE A 191 -3.01 -10.72 -9.16
C PHE A 191 -3.71 -12.05 -9.45
N ASN A 192 -3.00 -12.97 -10.12
CA ASN A 192 -3.48 -14.30 -10.39
C ASN A 192 -3.09 -15.25 -9.24
N ILE A 193 -4.09 -15.75 -8.51
CA ILE A 193 -3.89 -16.59 -7.32
C ILE A 193 -3.37 -17.99 -7.64
N HIS A 194 -3.43 -18.43 -8.90
CA HIS A 194 -2.93 -19.74 -9.32
C HIS A 194 -1.44 -19.71 -9.71
N THR A 195 -1.02 -18.62 -10.36
CA THR A 195 0.38 -18.44 -10.79
C THR A 195 1.22 -17.65 -9.80
N LEU A 196 0.60 -16.97 -8.84
CA LEU A 196 1.20 -16.04 -7.88
C LEU A 196 1.98 -14.92 -8.56
N GLN A 197 1.43 -14.39 -9.66
CA GLN A 197 2.01 -13.31 -10.47
C GLN A 197 0.97 -12.25 -10.80
N TRP A 198 1.42 -11.05 -11.17
CA TRP A 198 0.57 -10.09 -11.85
C TRP A 198 0.06 -10.68 -13.16
N ASP A 199 -1.21 -10.51 -13.47
CA ASP A 199 -1.85 -11.11 -14.64
C ASP A 199 -1.97 -10.09 -15.76
N ASP A 200 -1.31 -10.35 -16.89
CA ASP A 200 -1.29 -9.44 -18.05
C ASP A 200 -2.67 -9.16 -18.63
N GLU A 201 -3.60 -10.13 -18.57
CA GLU A 201 -4.95 -9.95 -19.08
C GLU A 201 -5.77 -9.04 -18.14
N LEU A 202 -5.61 -9.20 -16.81
CA LEU A 202 -6.22 -8.30 -15.84
C LEU A 202 -5.63 -6.89 -15.92
N LEU A 203 -4.31 -6.76 -16.06
CA LEU A 203 -3.65 -5.46 -16.26
C LEU A 203 -4.18 -4.75 -17.52
N LYS A 204 -4.32 -5.47 -18.63
CA LYS A 204 -4.92 -4.95 -19.88
C LYS A 204 -6.38 -4.58 -19.68
N LEU A 205 -7.16 -5.39 -18.97
CA LEU A 205 -8.57 -5.15 -18.69
C LEU A 205 -8.79 -3.81 -17.98
N PHE A 206 -7.96 -3.52 -16.97
CA PHE A 206 -7.98 -2.25 -16.25
C PHE A 206 -7.10 -1.16 -16.89
N THR A 207 -6.45 -1.45 -18.02
CA THR A 207 -5.55 -0.51 -18.72
C THR A 207 -4.43 0.05 -17.84
N ILE A 208 -3.84 -0.81 -16.99
CA ILE A 208 -2.75 -0.47 -16.07
C ILE A 208 -1.44 -1.02 -16.66
N PRO A 209 -0.42 -0.17 -16.93
CA PRO A 209 0.87 -0.64 -17.39
C PRO A 209 1.58 -1.54 -16.38
N ALA A 210 2.12 -2.67 -16.83
CA ALA A 210 2.86 -3.61 -15.97
C ALA A 210 4.09 -2.97 -15.30
N SER A 211 4.67 -1.94 -15.92
CA SER A 211 5.81 -1.19 -15.39
C SER A 211 5.51 -0.44 -14.08
N MET A 212 4.22 -0.26 -13.74
CA MET A 212 3.79 0.37 -12.49
C MET A 212 3.76 -0.60 -11.31
N MET A 213 3.83 -1.91 -11.56
CA MET A 213 3.54 -2.93 -10.56
C MET A 213 4.74 -3.21 -9.64
N PRO A 214 4.51 -3.38 -8.32
CA PRO A 214 5.56 -3.77 -7.38
C PRO A 214 6.02 -5.21 -7.59
N ARG A 215 7.25 -5.51 -7.18
CA ARG A 215 7.75 -6.88 -7.10
C ARG A 215 6.95 -7.66 -6.05
N LEU A 216 6.61 -8.90 -6.35
CA LEU A 216 5.86 -9.80 -5.47
C LEU A 216 6.82 -10.61 -4.60
N LEU A 217 6.54 -10.69 -3.32
CA LEU A 217 7.30 -11.46 -2.33
C LEU A 217 6.36 -12.21 -1.37
N PRO A 218 6.80 -13.32 -0.75
CA PRO A 218 6.15 -13.89 0.43
C PRO A 218 6.12 -12.87 1.58
N CYS A 219 5.10 -12.92 2.44
CA CYS A 219 4.91 -11.94 3.54
C CYS A 219 5.98 -12.03 4.65
N ASP A 220 6.69 -13.15 4.75
CA ASP A 220 7.79 -13.39 5.68
C ASP A 220 9.18 -13.04 5.11
N SER A 221 9.22 -12.42 3.93
CA SER A 221 10.47 -11.98 3.29
C SER A 221 11.04 -10.74 3.96
N VAL A 222 12.37 -10.59 3.87
CA VAL A 222 13.02 -9.31 4.14
C VAL A 222 12.83 -8.40 2.92
N PHE A 223 12.06 -7.35 3.08
CA PHE A 223 11.77 -6.38 2.00
C PHE A 223 12.90 -5.39 1.78
N GLY A 224 13.65 -5.06 2.82
CA GLY A 224 14.78 -4.13 2.75
C GLY A 224 15.27 -3.72 4.13
N GLU A 225 16.21 -2.79 4.13
CA GLU A 225 16.75 -2.14 5.33
C GLU A 225 16.40 -0.66 5.30
N THR A 226 16.28 -0.05 6.47
CA THR A 226 15.95 1.37 6.61
C THR A 226 16.70 2.00 7.77
N THR A 227 17.06 3.27 7.65
CA THR A 227 17.57 4.11 8.74
C THR A 227 16.44 4.92 9.39
N LEU A 228 15.20 4.74 8.96
CA LEU A 228 14.04 5.52 9.40
C LEU A 228 14.30 7.05 9.33
N GLU A 229 14.91 7.52 8.23
CA GLU A 229 15.29 8.93 8.02
C GLU A 229 16.21 9.46 9.14
N GLY A 230 17.06 8.61 9.70
CA GLY A 230 18.01 9.00 10.74
C GLY A 230 17.48 8.96 12.18
N LEU A 231 16.39 8.22 12.42
CA LEU A 231 15.89 7.92 13.78
C LEU A 231 16.79 6.91 14.54
N PHE A 232 17.72 6.26 13.82
CA PHE A 232 18.76 5.35 14.34
C PHE A 232 20.14 5.91 14.05
#